data_52084601b63754cf8667ff15b393089a
#
_entry.id   52084601b63754cf8667ff15b393089a
#
_cell.length_a   1.000
_cell.length_b   1.000
_cell.length_c   1.000
_cell.angle_alpha   90.00
_cell.angle_beta   90.00
_cell.angle_gamma   90.00
#
_symmetry.space_group_name_H-M   'P 1'
#
loop_
_entity.id
_entity.type
_entity.pdbx_description
1 polymer ?
#
loop_
_entity_poly.entity_id
_entity_poly.type
_entity_poly.pdbx_seq_one_letter_code
_entity_poly.pdbx_strand_id
1 'polypeptide(L)'
;MVEEKYWGRVCLSVGCVPSKALLRNAELAHLVNSEAKPLASTSMAPSGSTIRFDHAAAFRRSRKVADGRVRGVHLLMKKNDVTELTGHGTFLDPRTLRVDLTGGGTETVTFANAIVAAGATIRLGPRHRVVAGADLGPAMGPGCE
;
A
#
# COMPACT_ATOMS: atom_id res chain seq x y z
N MET A 1 -7.01 -9.45 16.28
CA MET A 1 -6.11 -9.62 15.13
C MET A 1 -4.82 -8.88 15.41
N VAL A 2 -3.66 -9.49 15.14
CA VAL A 2 -2.35 -8.88 15.33
C VAL A 2 -1.74 -8.58 13.96
N GLU A 3 -1.27 -7.37 13.72
CA GLU A 3 -0.59 -6.94 12.49
C GLU A 3 0.54 -5.96 12.85
N GLU A 4 1.72 -6.20 12.33
CA GLU A 4 2.88 -5.38 12.65
C GLU A 4 3.00 -4.12 11.78
N LYS A 5 2.76 -4.24 10.48
CA LYS A 5 3.12 -3.20 9.51
C LYS A 5 1.99 -2.78 8.56
N TYR A 6 1.27 -3.72 7.97
CA TYR A 6 0.37 -3.42 6.85
C TYR A 6 -1.05 -3.96 7.08
N TRP A 7 -1.91 -3.18 7.70
CA TRP A 7 -3.34 -3.48 7.77
C TRP A 7 -3.94 -3.63 6.37
N GLY A 8 -4.50 -4.82 6.09
CA GLY A 8 -4.92 -5.23 4.75
C GLY A 8 -3.80 -5.81 3.88
N ARG A 9 -2.62 -6.07 4.45
CA ARG A 9 -1.49 -6.73 3.82
C ARG A 9 -0.78 -5.90 2.73
N VAL A 10 0.30 -6.48 2.19
CA VAL A 10 1.13 -5.91 1.12
C VAL A 10 0.31 -5.53 -0.10
N CYS A 11 -0.60 -6.39 -0.54
CA CYS A 11 -1.41 -6.14 -1.75
C CYS A 11 -2.21 -4.84 -1.66
N LEU A 12 -2.86 -4.59 -0.52
CA LEU A 12 -3.71 -3.43 -0.34
C LEU A 12 -2.91 -2.15 -0.09
N SER A 13 -1.87 -2.24 0.74
CA SER A 13 -1.15 -1.08 1.25
C SER A 13 -0.03 -0.60 0.33
N VAL A 14 0.78 -1.51 -0.23
CA VAL A 14 2.00 -1.16 -0.97
C VAL A 14 2.17 -1.90 -2.29
N GLY A 15 1.32 -2.89 -2.59
CA GLY A 15 1.43 -3.74 -3.78
C GLY A 15 0.37 -3.45 -4.84
N CYS A 16 -0.60 -4.37 -4.97
CA CYS A 16 -1.53 -4.42 -6.10
C CYS A 16 -2.41 -3.17 -6.26
N VAL A 17 -2.94 -2.64 -5.16
CA VAL A 17 -3.89 -1.51 -5.21
C VAL A 17 -3.21 -0.23 -5.66
N PRO A 18 -2.10 0.23 -5.03
CA PRO A 18 -1.41 1.42 -5.50
C PRO A 18 -0.82 1.24 -6.91
N SER A 19 -0.33 0.06 -7.26
CA SER A 19 0.17 -0.22 -8.63
C SER A 19 -0.93 -0.08 -9.67
N LYS A 20 -2.12 -0.64 -9.42
CA LYS A 20 -3.27 -0.46 -10.33
C LYS A 20 -3.72 1.00 -10.44
N ALA A 21 -3.63 1.76 -9.36
CA ALA A 21 -3.94 3.18 -9.40
C ALA A 21 -2.95 3.97 -10.27
N LEU A 22 -1.66 3.62 -10.24
CA LEU A 22 -0.63 4.20 -11.11
C LEU A 22 -0.82 3.78 -12.57
N LEU A 23 -1.05 2.49 -12.83
CA LEU A 23 -1.32 1.98 -14.17
C LEU A 23 -2.53 2.67 -14.81
N ARG A 24 -3.61 2.89 -14.03
CA ARG A 24 -4.77 3.62 -14.54
C ARG A 24 -4.46 5.08 -14.90
N ASN A 25 -3.57 5.74 -14.14
CA ASN A 25 -3.12 7.08 -14.51
C ASN A 25 -2.29 7.07 -15.81
N ALA A 26 -1.40 6.08 -15.97
CA ALA A 26 -0.60 5.93 -17.19
C ALA A 26 -1.47 5.64 -18.41
N GLU A 27 -2.46 4.77 -18.28
CA GLU A 27 -3.43 4.45 -19.31
C GLU A 27 -4.21 5.71 -19.75
N LEU A 28 -4.74 6.48 -18.80
CA LEU A 28 -5.44 7.73 -19.12
C LEU A 28 -4.53 8.75 -19.78
N ALA A 29 -3.28 8.85 -19.33
CA ALA A 29 -2.29 9.72 -19.96
C ALA A 29 -2.01 9.30 -21.40
N HIS A 30 -1.88 8.00 -21.66
CA HIS A 30 -1.70 7.46 -23.00
C HIS A 30 -2.90 7.74 -23.89
N LEU A 31 -4.11 7.46 -23.42
CA LEU A 31 -5.36 7.71 -24.16
C LEU A 31 -5.48 9.18 -24.58
N VAL A 32 -5.25 10.10 -23.65
CA VAL A 32 -5.36 11.53 -23.93
C VAL A 32 -4.30 11.99 -24.93
N ASN A 33 -3.07 11.48 -24.85
CA ASN A 33 -1.99 11.94 -25.73
C ASN A 33 -2.02 11.29 -27.11
N SER A 34 -2.46 10.04 -27.24
CA SER A 34 -2.39 9.28 -28.49
C SER A 34 -3.74 9.12 -29.17
N GLU A 35 -4.81 8.88 -28.42
CA GLU A 35 -6.09 8.47 -28.99
C GLU A 35 -7.14 9.58 -29.02
N ALA A 36 -7.08 10.56 -28.11
CA ALA A 36 -8.06 11.63 -28.10
C ALA A 36 -7.89 12.64 -29.25
N LYS A 37 -6.68 12.79 -29.79
CA LYS A 37 -6.40 13.71 -30.90
C LYS A 37 -7.21 13.41 -32.15
N PRO A 38 -7.31 12.16 -32.64
CA PRO A 38 -8.11 11.86 -33.82
C PRO A 38 -9.62 11.88 -33.57
N LEU A 39 -10.06 11.77 -32.31
CA LEU A 39 -11.48 11.77 -31.92
C LEU A 39 -12.02 13.16 -31.61
N ALA A 40 -11.16 14.12 -31.31
CA ALA A 40 -11.54 15.49 -31.01
C ALA A 40 -11.73 16.27 -32.32
N SER A 41 -12.91 16.18 -32.90
CA SER A 41 -13.30 16.98 -34.07
C SER A 41 -13.53 18.47 -33.76
N THR A 42 -13.49 18.87 -32.48
CA THR A 42 -13.66 20.26 -32.04
C THR A 42 -12.68 20.56 -30.92
N SER A 43 -11.95 21.65 -31.06
CA SER A 43 -10.90 22.08 -30.16
C SER A 43 -11.43 22.40 -28.76
N MET A 44 -11.31 21.47 -27.84
CA MET A 44 -11.47 21.76 -26.41
C MET A 44 -10.19 22.30 -25.75
N ALA A 45 -9.09 22.34 -26.48
CA ALA A 45 -7.84 22.95 -26.04
C ALA A 45 -7.32 23.93 -27.08
N PRO A 46 -6.74 25.07 -26.68
CA PRO A 46 -6.07 25.96 -27.62
C PRO A 46 -5.02 25.19 -28.43
N SER A 47 -4.97 25.48 -29.72
CA SER A 47 -4.01 24.87 -30.63
C SER A 47 -2.59 24.99 -30.07
N GLY A 48 -1.93 23.83 -29.85
CA GLY A 48 -0.56 23.78 -29.30
C GLY A 48 -0.47 23.51 -27.78
N SER A 49 -1.58 23.38 -27.04
CA SER A 49 -1.48 22.99 -25.63
C SER A 49 -1.10 21.54 -25.49
N THR A 50 0.02 21.30 -24.81
CA THR A 50 0.48 19.94 -24.42
C THR A 50 -0.01 19.66 -23.02
N ILE A 51 -0.75 18.57 -22.86
CA ILE A 51 -1.14 18.11 -21.52
C ILE A 51 0.11 17.52 -20.87
N ARG A 52 0.54 18.12 -19.76
CA ARG A 52 1.63 17.63 -18.94
C ARG A 52 1.09 16.78 -17.81
N PHE A 53 1.69 15.64 -17.60
CA PHE A 53 1.32 14.71 -16.52
C PHE A 53 2.30 14.88 -15.35
N ASP A 54 1.76 15.04 -14.16
CA ASP A 54 2.53 15.12 -12.92
C ASP A 54 2.59 13.73 -12.28
N HIS A 55 3.76 13.08 -12.36
CA HIS A 55 3.99 11.78 -11.73
C HIS A 55 3.83 11.85 -10.21
N ALA A 56 4.25 12.93 -9.57
CA ALA A 56 4.10 13.08 -8.12
C ALA A 56 2.63 13.16 -7.71
N ALA A 57 1.78 13.81 -8.50
CA ALA A 57 0.33 13.80 -8.27
C ALA A 57 -0.27 12.41 -8.45
N ALA A 58 0.16 11.66 -9.47
CA ALA A 58 -0.25 10.28 -9.69
C ALA A 58 0.16 9.38 -8.50
N PHE A 59 1.37 9.54 -8.00
CA PHE A 59 1.87 8.82 -6.84
C PHE A 59 1.06 9.16 -5.57
N ARG A 60 0.87 10.45 -5.27
CA ARG A 60 0.02 10.88 -4.14
C ARG A 60 -1.39 10.31 -4.21
N ARG A 61 -1.98 10.28 -5.41
CA ARG A 61 -3.28 9.66 -5.64
C ARG A 61 -3.25 8.16 -5.35
N SER A 62 -2.21 7.45 -5.77
CA SER A 62 -2.08 6.00 -5.52
C SER A 62 -2.04 5.70 -4.01
N ARG A 63 -1.31 6.53 -3.24
CA ARG A 63 -1.28 6.43 -1.78
C ARG A 63 -2.65 6.69 -1.15
N LYS A 64 -3.32 7.77 -1.56
CA LYS A 64 -4.66 8.10 -1.07
C LYS A 64 -5.68 6.97 -1.31
N VAL A 65 -5.58 6.27 -2.45
CA VAL A 65 -6.41 5.10 -2.75
C VAL A 65 -6.09 3.94 -1.80
N ALA A 66 -4.82 3.63 -1.59
CA ALA A 66 -4.39 2.59 -0.66
C ALA A 66 -4.85 2.89 0.77
N ASP A 67 -4.62 4.09 1.28
CA ASP A 67 -5.02 4.54 2.62
C ASP A 67 -6.54 4.47 2.81
N GLY A 68 -7.31 4.80 1.78
CA GLY A 68 -8.77 4.65 1.80
C GLY A 68 -9.20 3.20 1.98
N ARG A 69 -8.49 2.26 1.38
CA ARG A 69 -8.75 0.82 1.55
C ARG A 69 -8.36 0.31 2.93
N VAL A 70 -7.23 0.76 3.46
CA VAL A 70 -6.79 0.44 4.83
C VAL A 70 -7.84 0.91 5.85
N ARG A 71 -8.33 2.16 5.71
CA ARG A 71 -9.44 2.64 6.57
C ARG A 71 -10.69 1.75 6.47
N GLY A 72 -10.98 1.23 5.29
CA GLY A 72 -12.06 0.25 5.11
C GLY A 72 -11.85 -1.04 5.88
N VAL A 73 -10.60 -1.53 5.99
CA VAL A 73 -10.26 -2.71 6.81
C VAL A 73 -10.54 -2.42 8.29
N HIS A 74 -10.04 -1.31 8.82
CA HIS A 74 -10.32 -0.91 10.22
C HIS A 74 -11.82 -0.79 10.51
N LEU A 75 -12.58 -0.22 9.57
CA LEU A 75 -14.03 -0.14 9.70
C LEU A 75 -14.68 -1.53 9.79
N LEU A 76 -14.23 -2.48 8.98
CA LEU A 76 -14.71 -3.87 9.01
C LEU A 76 -14.33 -4.58 10.32
N MET A 77 -13.11 -4.38 10.81
CA MET A 77 -12.67 -4.90 12.10
C MET A 77 -13.59 -4.39 13.20
N LYS A 78 -13.79 -3.08 13.28
CA LYS A 78 -14.69 -2.45 14.26
C LYS A 78 -16.14 -2.93 14.13
N LYS A 79 -16.67 -3.07 12.91
CA LYS A 79 -18.03 -3.53 12.66
C LYS A 79 -18.28 -4.96 13.13
N ASN A 80 -17.24 -5.79 13.12
CA ASN A 80 -17.30 -7.20 13.49
C ASN A 80 -16.69 -7.47 14.88
N ASP A 81 -16.50 -6.44 15.69
CA ASP A 81 -15.96 -6.53 17.05
C ASP A 81 -14.61 -7.26 17.14
N VAL A 82 -13.78 -7.13 16.09
CA VAL A 82 -12.44 -7.71 16.07
C VAL A 82 -11.46 -6.74 16.71
N THR A 83 -10.87 -7.14 17.83
CA THR A 83 -9.81 -6.38 18.49
C THR A 83 -8.58 -6.29 17.60
N GLU A 84 -8.08 -5.07 17.40
CA GLU A 84 -6.87 -4.77 16.62
C GLU A 84 -5.69 -4.53 17.56
N LEU A 85 -4.60 -5.27 17.37
CA LEU A 85 -3.34 -5.08 18.07
C LEU A 85 -2.25 -4.80 17.02
N THR A 86 -1.70 -3.59 17.06
CA THR A 86 -0.60 -3.22 16.15
C THR A 86 0.72 -3.48 16.83
N GLY A 87 1.44 -4.49 16.36
CA GLY A 87 2.69 -4.92 16.96
C GLY A 87 3.17 -6.29 16.47
N HIS A 88 4.32 -6.68 16.99
CA HIS A 88 4.95 -7.97 16.68
C HIS A 88 4.46 -9.06 17.62
N GLY A 89 3.91 -10.14 17.06
CA GLY A 89 3.40 -11.29 17.80
C GLY A 89 4.43 -12.42 17.93
N THR A 90 4.66 -12.88 19.15
CA THR A 90 5.53 -14.03 19.45
C THR A 90 4.76 -15.08 20.23
N PHE A 91 4.72 -16.33 19.75
CA PHE A 91 4.12 -17.42 20.50
C PHE A 91 4.99 -17.77 21.71
N LEU A 92 4.40 -17.73 22.89
CA LEU A 92 5.03 -18.20 24.13
C LEU A 92 4.77 -19.68 24.37
N ASP A 93 3.58 -20.13 24.00
CA ASP A 93 3.13 -21.51 24.06
C ASP A 93 2.02 -21.76 23.00
N PRO A 94 1.47 -22.98 22.83
CA PRO A 94 0.45 -23.27 21.81
C PRO A 94 -0.86 -22.49 21.93
N ARG A 95 -1.09 -21.75 23.03
CA ARG A 95 -2.33 -21.01 23.29
C ARG A 95 -2.11 -19.58 23.77
N THR A 96 -0.84 -19.12 23.80
CA THR A 96 -0.49 -17.80 24.31
C THR A 96 0.41 -17.07 23.34
N LEU A 97 0.02 -15.87 22.96
CA LEU A 97 0.76 -14.95 22.11
C LEU A 97 1.11 -13.71 22.90
N ARG A 98 2.38 -13.35 22.95
CA ARG A 98 2.85 -12.04 23.39
C ARG A 98 2.88 -11.12 22.19
N VAL A 99 2.34 -9.92 22.35
CA VAL A 99 2.36 -8.86 21.33
C VAL A 99 3.16 -7.68 21.87
N ASP A 100 4.30 -7.42 21.25
CA ASP A 100 5.10 -6.23 21.52
C ASP A 100 4.53 -5.07 20.69
N LEU A 101 3.81 -4.15 21.33
CA LEU A 101 3.03 -3.11 20.65
C LEU A 101 3.93 -2.04 20.04
N THR A 102 3.62 -1.62 18.82
CA THR A 102 4.35 -0.55 18.11
C THR A 102 4.36 0.78 18.87
N GLY A 103 3.30 1.06 19.66
CA GLY A 103 3.21 2.24 20.53
C GLY A 103 3.94 2.10 21.86
N GLY A 104 4.64 1.01 22.10
CA GLY A 104 5.29 0.66 23.37
C GLY A 104 4.39 -0.18 24.28
N GLY A 105 5.03 -0.99 25.12
CA GLY A 105 4.35 -1.95 25.99
C GLY A 105 4.16 -3.31 25.34
N THR A 106 3.63 -4.24 26.14
CA THR A 106 3.44 -5.64 25.75
C THR A 106 2.06 -6.09 26.18
N GLU A 107 1.36 -6.80 25.32
CA GLU A 107 0.07 -7.41 25.61
C GLU A 107 0.16 -8.93 25.45
N THR A 108 -0.53 -9.67 26.34
CA THR A 108 -0.60 -11.13 26.27
C THR A 108 -2.01 -11.56 25.89
N VAL A 109 -2.11 -12.30 24.80
CA VAL A 109 -3.39 -12.79 24.24
C VAL A 109 -3.44 -14.31 24.36
N THR A 110 -4.48 -14.82 25.03
CA THR A 110 -4.77 -16.26 25.06
C THR A 110 -5.88 -16.59 24.07
N PHE A 111 -5.82 -17.75 23.45
CA PHE A 111 -6.79 -18.16 22.42
C PHE A 111 -7.02 -19.68 22.43
N ALA A 112 -8.18 -20.10 21.94
CA ALA A 112 -8.49 -21.50 21.69
C ALA A 112 -7.91 -21.98 20.34
N ASN A 113 -7.99 -21.13 19.32
CA ASN A 113 -7.50 -21.38 17.96
C ASN A 113 -6.78 -20.14 17.43
N ALA A 114 -5.76 -20.35 16.62
CA ALA A 114 -5.04 -19.28 15.93
C ALA A 114 -4.97 -19.56 14.43
N ILE A 115 -5.14 -18.48 13.64
CA ILE A 115 -4.86 -18.51 12.20
C ILE A 115 -3.55 -17.77 11.98
N VAL A 116 -2.50 -18.52 11.59
CA VAL A 116 -1.20 -17.95 11.29
C VAL A 116 -1.18 -17.54 9.83
N ALA A 117 -1.20 -16.22 9.62
CA ALA A 117 -1.17 -15.61 8.30
C ALA A 117 -0.07 -14.53 8.23
N ALA A 118 1.12 -14.84 8.74
CA ALA A 118 2.22 -13.90 8.97
C ALA A 118 2.83 -13.27 7.70
N GLY A 119 2.38 -13.70 6.51
CA GLY A 119 2.87 -13.15 5.25
C GLY A 119 4.22 -13.74 4.84
N ALA A 120 4.93 -12.97 4.01
CA ALA A 120 6.26 -13.33 3.52
C ALA A 120 7.10 -12.07 3.33
N THR A 121 8.40 -12.23 3.44
CA THR A 121 9.38 -11.19 3.13
C THR A 121 10.16 -11.55 1.87
N ILE A 122 10.76 -10.54 1.24
CA ILE A 122 11.64 -10.76 0.10
C ILE A 122 12.86 -11.57 0.55
N ARG A 123 13.08 -12.71 -0.09
CA ARG A 123 14.31 -13.48 0.13
C ARG A 123 15.46 -12.81 -0.62
N LEU A 124 16.40 -12.27 0.13
CA LEU A 124 17.61 -11.71 -0.45
C LEU A 124 18.59 -12.84 -0.74
N GLY A 125 18.93 -13.02 -2.01
CA GLY A 125 20.04 -13.89 -2.39
C GLY A 125 21.38 -13.24 -2.02
N PRO A 126 22.48 -14.03 -1.89
CA PRO A 126 23.78 -13.53 -1.45
C PRO A 126 24.39 -12.45 -2.37
N ARG A 127 23.83 -12.22 -3.55
CA ARG A 127 24.28 -11.22 -4.53
C ARG A 127 23.35 -10.01 -4.68
N HIS A 128 22.22 -9.99 -3.97
CA HIS A 128 21.29 -8.87 -4.04
C HIS A 128 21.52 -7.95 -2.83
N ARG A 129 22.24 -6.86 -3.06
CA ARG A 129 22.12 -5.70 -2.17
C ARG A 129 20.72 -5.13 -2.38
N VAL A 130 19.84 -5.27 -1.41
CA VAL A 130 18.71 -4.35 -1.35
C VAL A 130 19.33 -3.00 -1.08
N VAL A 131 19.16 -2.07 -2.00
CA VAL A 131 19.40 -0.67 -1.71
C VAL A 131 18.43 -0.36 -0.56
N ALA A 132 18.98 -0.04 0.59
CA ALA A 132 18.20 0.41 1.72
C ALA A 132 17.37 1.60 1.23
N GLY A 133 16.05 1.43 1.15
CA GLY A 133 15.15 2.38 0.48
C GLY A 133 14.17 1.74 -0.51
N ALA A 134 14.32 0.46 -0.84
CA ALA A 134 13.27 -0.32 -1.52
C ALA A 134 12.13 -0.74 -0.58
N ASP A 135 12.07 -0.16 0.60
CA ASP A 135 10.79 0.11 1.24
C ASP A 135 10.04 1.00 0.24
N LEU A 136 9.03 0.46 -0.42
CA LEU A 136 8.09 1.23 -1.25
C LEU A 136 7.21 2.17 -0.38
N GLY A 137 7.68 2.52 0.78
CA GLY A 137 7.28 3.61 1.64
C GLY A 137 7.83 4.95 1.11
N PRO A 138 7.54 6.08 1.75
CA PRO A 138 7.60 7.45 1.21
C PRO A 138 8.98 7.98 0.83
N ALA A 139 9.98 7.14 0.60
CA ALA A 139 11.32 7.53 0.23
C ALA A 139 11.61 7.34 -1.27
N MET A 140 10.74 7.84 -2.13
CA MET A 140 11.25 8.50 -3.32
C MET A 140 11.50 9.95 -2.92
N GLY A 141 12.70 10.18 -2.37
CA GLY A 141 13.20 11.50 -2.08
C GLY A 141 13.26 12.37 -3.35
N PRO A 142 13.37 13.70 -3.19
CA PRO A 142 13.55 14.62 -4.32
C PRO A 142 14.90 14.30 -4.98
N GLY A 143 14.87 13.67 -6.16
CA GLY A 143 16.08 13.30 -6.89
C GLY A 143 15.89 12.46 -8.14
N CYS A 144 14.69 12.26 -8.63
CA CYS A 144 14.44 11.78 -10.00
C CYS A 144 13.99 12.99 -10.84
N GLU A 145 14.95 13.85 -11.20
CA GLU A 145 14.84 14.73 -12.37
C GLU A 145 15.16 13.95 -13.63
#